data_46249ba252334c45ee73c0d5fb03fbb3
#
_entry.id   46249ba252334c45ee73c0d5fb03fbb3
#
_cell.length_a   1.000
_cell.length_b   1.000
_cell.length_c   1.000
_cell.angle_alpha   90.00
_cell.angle_beta   90.00
_cell.angle_gamma   90.00
#
_symmetry.space_group_name_H-M   'P 1'
#
loop_
_entity.id
_entity.type
_entity.pdbx_description
1 polymer ?
#
loop_
_entity_poly.entity_id
_entity_poly.type
_entity_poly.pdbx_seq_one_letter_code
_entity_poly.pdbx_strand_id
1 'polypeptide(L)'
;MEKVRVVVDEKTLELTSLRRVAGVIYVQLCERSFPSQCWYDLCASILSMWLLCVNRFLLGLDEITKLYFMSGDYTLMLIRQRNQQPLMRLTEPNDVCVMESEIDIQYFSKQILAASSKIISHFPQHQDIRNIQEITEQVDALRRTLRAVNVQK
;
A
#
# COMPACT_ATOMS: atom_id res chain seq x y z
N MET A 1 13.69 -13.37 3.50
CA MET A 1 12.95 -12.15 3.14
C MET A 1 11.71 -12.03 4.01
N GLU A 2 11.37 -10.82 4.33
CA GLU A 2 10.30 -10.54 5.26
C GLU A 2 8.95 -10.39 4.56
N LYS A 3 7.88 -10.72 5.27
CA LYS A 3 6.51 -10.53 4.81
C LYS A 3 5.94 -9.26 5.44
N VAL A 4 5.63 -8.27 4.59
CA VAL A 4 5.04 -7.01 5.03
C VAL A 4 3.53 -7.14 5.03
N ARG A 5 2.91 -6.92 6.17
CA ARG A 5 1.45 -6.90 6.31
C ARG A 5 0.94 -5.47 6.19
N VAL A 6 -0.19 -5.31 5.51
CA VAL A 6 -0.91 -4.04 5.46
C VAL A 6 -2.18 -4.20 6.28
N VAL A 7 -2.33 -3.40 7.32
CA VAL A 7 -3.46 -3.49 8.25
C VAL A 7 -4.39 -2.33 8.02
N VAL A 8 -5.65 -2.63 7.68
CA VAL A 8 -6.76 -1.68 7.65
C VAL A 8 -7.81 -2.19 8.63
N ASP A 9 -8.14 -1.40 9.64
CA ASP A 9 -9.17 -1.75 10.60
C ASP A 9 -10.52 -1.25 10.09
N GLU A 10 -11.35 -2.18 9.61
CA GLU A 10 -12.66 -1.87 9.03
C GLU A 10 -13.59 -1.13 9.99
N LYS A 11 -13.46 -1.39 11.29
CA LYS A 11 -14.31 -0.76 12.31
C LYS A 11 -14.06 0.74 12.44
N THR A 12 -12.91 1.20 11.97
CA THR A 12 -12.53 2.62 12.05
C THR A 12 -12.87 3.41 10.81
N LEU A 13 -13.27 2.73 9.72
CA LEU A 13 -13.51 3.37 8.42
C LEU A 13 -14.71 4.30 8.50
N GLU A 14 -14.51 5.55 8.05
CA GLU A 14 -15.54 6.58 8.04
C GLU A 14 -15.34 7.52 6.85
N LEU A 15 -16.40 8.25 6.50
CA LEU A 15 -16.33 9.29 5.49
C LEU A 15 -16.14 10.65 6.16
N THR A 16 -15.16 11.40 5.68
CA THR A 16 -14.98 12.80 6.08
C THR A 16 -16.03 13.68 5.41
N SER A 17 -16.11 14.95 5.85
CA SER A 17 -17.01 15.94 5.23
C SER A 17 -16.71 16.18 3.76
N LEU A 18 -15.49 15.89 3.30
CA LEU A 18 -15.07 16.02 1.91
C LEU A 18 -15.22 14.71 1.11
N ARG A 19 -15.99 13.77 1.63
CA ARG A 19 -16.27 12.47 0.98
C ARG A 19 -15.00 11.64 0.76
N ARG A 20 -14.03 11.71 1.68
CA ARG A 20 -12.83 10.89 1.68
C ARG A 20 -12.94 9.80 2.73
N VAL A 21 -12.35 8.64 2.43
CA VAL A 21 -12.33 7.52 3.38
C VAL A 21 -11.14 7.67 4.32
N ALA A 22 -11.43 7.78 5.61
CA ALA A 22 -10.42 7.82 6.67
C ALA A 22 -10.58 6.62 7.60
N GLY A 23 -9.49 6.25 8.25
CA GLY A 23 -9.48 5.15 9.21
C GLY A 23 -8.06 4.72 9.55
N VAL A 24 -7.96 3.63 10.30
CA VAL A 24 -6.66 3.08 10.71
C VAL A 24 -6.05 2.30 9.55
N ILE A 25 -4.82 2.68 9.17
CA ILE A 25 -4.00 2.01 8.16
C ILE A 25 -2.53 2.11 8.56
N TYR A 26 -1.85 0.98 8.62
CA TYR A 26 -0.42 0.93 8.89
C TYR A 26 0.17 -0.37 8.32
N VAL A 27 1.49 -0.47 8.32
CA VAL A 27 2.16 -1.71 7.92
C VAL A 27 2.88 -2.35 9.10
N GLN A 28 3.08 -3.66 9.02
CA GLN A 28 3.89 -4.41 9.99
C GLN A 28 5.03 -5.09 9.24
N LEU A 29 6.24 -4.80 9.67
CA LEU A 29 7.48 -5.38 9.14
C LEU A 29 8.36 -5.77 10.31
N CYS A 30 8.74 -7.05 10.42
CA CYS A 30 9.58 -7.57 11.50
C CYS A 30 9.05 -7.17 12.89
N GLU A 31 7.76 -7.38 13.12
CA GLU A 31 7.06 -7.06 14.37
C GLU A 31 6.97 -5.55 14.69
N ARG A 32 7.48 -4.71 13.79
CA ARG A 32 7.36 -3.26 13.92
C ARG A 32 6.13 -2.76 13.18
N SER A 33 5.30 -1.96 13.86
CA SER A 33 4.18 -1.25 13.24
C SER A 33 4.67 0.13 12.78
N PHE A 34 4.36 0.51 11.53
CA PHE A 34 4.84 1.76 10.93
C PHE A 34 3.72 2.43 10.13
N PRO A 35 3.51 3.75 10.25
CA PRO A 35 4.23 4.72 11.11
C PRO A 35 4.08 4.43 12.61
N SER A 36 2.95 3.89 13.05
CA SER A 36 2.71 3.42 14.41
C SER A 36 1.49 2.50 14.40
N GLN A 37 1.31 1.73 15.46
CA GLN A 37 0.11 0.94 15.65
C GLN A 37 -1.10 1.88 15.73
N CYS A 38 -2.19 1.50 15.05
CA CYS A 38 -3.42 2.28 14.97
C CYS A 38 -3.24 3.67 14.32
N TRP A 39 -2.31 3.80 13.37
CA TRP A 39 -2.13 5.03 12.61
C TRP A 39 -3.40 5.38 11.84
N TYR A 40 -3.94 6.58 12.06
CA TYR A 40 -5.17 7.06 11.43
C TYR A 40 -4.84 8.00 10.27
N ASP A 41 -5.39 7.72 9.08
CA ASP A 41 -5.04 8.45 7.88
C ASP A 41 -6.13 8.32 6.81
N LEU A 42 -5.92 8.92 5.64
CA LEU A 42 -6.82 8.84 4.49
C LEU A 42 -6.56 7.54 3.71
N CYS A 43 -7.22 6.47 4.13
CA CYS A 43 -6.96 5.11 3.65
C CYS A 43 -7.12 4.95 2.14
N ALA A 44 -8.20 5.49 1.55
CA ALA A 44 -8.46 5.31 0.13
C ALA A 44 -7.45 6.07 -0.73
N SER A 45 -7.05 7.27 -0.31
CA SER A 45 -6.04 8.06 -0.99
C SER A 45 -4.69 7.35 -0.98
N ILE A 46 -4.31 6.78 0.18
CA ILE A 46 -3.08 6.02 0.34
C ILE A 46 -3.08 4.81 -0.59
N LEU A 47 -4.12 3.98 -0.53
CA LEU A 47 -4.16 2.74 -1.31
C LEU A 47 -4.27 2.99 -2.80
N SER A 48 -4.97 4.04 -3.23
CA SER A 48 -5.02 4.43 -4.64
C SER A 48 -3.61 4.70 -5.17
N MET A 49 -2.81 5.44 -4.42
CA MET A 49 -1.43 5.75 -4.79
C MET A 49 -0.53 4.50 -4.74
N TRP A 50 -0.63 3.71 -3.67
CA TRP A 50 0.21 2.52 -3.50
C TRP A 50 -0.04 1.48 -4.58
N LEU A 51 -1.31 1.25 -4.94
CA LEU A 51 -1.67 0.33 -6.01
C LEU A 51 -0.99 0.72 -7.32
N LEU A 52 -1.05 1.99 -7.69
CA LEU A 52 -0.43 2.50 -8.89
C LEU A 52 1.10 2.32 -8.86
N CYS A 53 1.73 2.74 -7.77
CA CYS A 53 3.18 2.70 -7.62
C CYS A 53 3.72 1.27 -7.62
N VAL A 54 3.07 0.36 -6.90
CA VAL A 54 3.49 -1.05 -6.85
C VAL A 54 3.29 -1.72 -8.22
N ASN A 55 2.19 -1.41 -8.91
CA ASN A 55 1.98 -1.94 -10.26
C ASN A 55 3.09 -1.51 -11.22
N ARG A 56 3.44 -0.23 -11.22
CA ARG A 56 4.56 0.29 -12.03
C ARG A 56 5.88 -0.37 -11.67
N PHE A 57 6.13 -0.53 -10.38
CA PHE A 57 7.35 -1.18 -9.88
C PHE A 57 7.44 -2.64 -10.37
N LEU A 58 6.34 -3.40 -10.27
CA LEU A 58 6.30 -4.79 -10.73
C LEU A 58 6.49 -4.90 -12.26
N LEU A 59 6.03 -3.91 -13.01
CA LEU A 59 6.22 -3.86 -14.46
C LEU A 59 7.64 -3.43 -14.89
N GLY A 60 8.51 -3.12 -13.92
CA GLY A 60 9.89 -2.71 -14.20
C GLY A 60 10.03 -1.27 -14.66
N LEU A 61 9.00 -0.44 -14.50
CA LEU A 61 9.02 0.95 -14.94
C LEU A 61 9.78 1.87 -13.99
N ASP A 62 9.88 1.48 -12.72
CA ASP A 62 10.56 2.27 -11.69
C ASP A 62 11.57 1.40 -10.95
N GLU A 63 12.79 1.91 -10.72
CA GLU A 63 13.83 1.24 -9.94
C GLU A 63 13.65 1.52 -8.44
N ILE A 64 13.11 2.69 -8.11
CA ILE A 64 12.80 3.13 -6.75
C ILE A 64 11.41 3.72 -6.78
N THR A 65 10.57 3.35 -5.82
CA THR A 65 9.27 4.00 -5.65
C THR A 65 9.03 4.31 -4.18
N LYS A 66 8.42 5.45 -3.92
CA LYS A 66 8.06 5.90 -2.57
C LYS A 66 6.57 5.78 -2.38
N LEU A 67 6.18 5.10 -1.33
CA LEU A 67 4.80 4.91 -0.93
C LEU A 67 4.53 5.79 0.28
N TYR A 68 3.76 6.86 0.08
CA TYR A 68 3.53 7.89 1.09
C TYR A 68 2.33 7.56 1.98
N PHE A 69 2.43 7.91 3.26
CA PHE A 69 1.26 8.16 4.09
C PHE A 69 0.82 9.62 3.87
N MET A 70 -0.46 9.92 4.07
CA MET A 70 -0.97 11.27 3.81
C MET A 70 -0.72 12.22 4.97
N SER A 71 -0.68 11.70 6.20
CA SER A 71 -0.43 12.49 7.39
C SER A 71 1.04 12.38 7.79
N GLY A 72 1.77 13.50 7.83
CA GLY A 72 3.19 13.53 8.15
C GLY A 72 4.08 12.99 7.03
N ASP A 73 5.39 13.08 7.23
CA ASP A 73 6.40 12.69 6.25
C ASP A 73 6.90 11.27 6.51
N TYR A 74 5.98 10.30 6.48
CA TYR A 74 6.31 8.88 6.62
C TYR A 74 6.21 8.21 5.27
N THR A 75 7.22 7.41 4.90
CA THR A 75 7.25 6.72 3.62
C THR A 75 7.75 5.30 3.74
N LEU A 76 7.26 4.46 2.83
CA LEU A 76 7.86 3.16 2.52
C LEU A 76 8.57 3.33 1.19
N MET A 77 9.85 3.03 1.12
CA MET A 77 10.59 3.09 -0.13
C MET A 77 10.88 1.66 -0.61
N LEU A 78 10.46 1.35 -1.84
CA LEU A 78 10.82 0.10 -2.50
C LEU A 78 12.00 0.35 -3.41
N ILE A 79 13.05 -0.46 -3.25
CA ILE A 79 14.29 -0.34 -4.01
C ILE A 79 14.55 -1.67 -4.70
N ARG A 80 14.60 -1.63 -6.05
CA ARG A 80 14.87 -2.82 -6.84
C ARG A 80 16.29 -3.32 -6.60
N GLN A 81 16.42 -4.62 -6.45
CA GLN A 81 17.71 -5.29 -6.39
C GLN A 81 17.84 -6.27 -7.56
N ARG A 82 19.05 -6.41 -8.10
CA ARG A 82 19.33 -7.30 -9.20
C ARG A 82 19.29 -8.75 -8.72
N ASN A 83 18.45 -9.59 -9.36
CA ASN A 83 18.33 -11.02 -9.06
C ASN A 83 17.93 -11.33 -7.61
N GLN A 84 17.27 -10.38 -6.93
CA GLN A 84 16.82 -10.53 -5.55
C GLN A 84 15.44 -9.88 -5.39
N GLN A 85 14.81 -10.18 -4.26
CA GLN A 85 13.61 -9.44 -3.87
C GLN A 85 13.99 -7.99 -3.54
N PRO A 86 13.06 -7.04 -3.67
CA PRO A 86 13.38 -5.65 -3.37
C PRO A 86 13.61 -5.40 -1.89
N LEU A 87 14.34 -4.31 -1.61
CA LEU A 87 14.43 -3.75 -0.27
C LEU A 87 13.23 -2.85 0.00
N MET A 88 12.74 -2.89 1.22
CA MET A 88 11.80 -1.89 1.73
C MET A 88 12.48 -1.10 2.84
N ARG A 89 12.48 0.22 2.70
CA ARG A 89 13.03 1.14 3.70
C ARG A 89 11.89 1.92 4.32
N LEU A 90 11.80 1.88 5.66
CA LEU A 90 10.84 2.65 6.42
C LEU A 90 11.49 3.95 6.84
N THR A 91 10.92 5.08 6.41
CA THR A 91 11.53 6.40 6.62
C THR A 91 10.57 7.33 7.36
N GLU A 92 11.05 7.87 8.47
CA GLU A 92 10.37 8.88 9.29
C GLU A 92 10.73 10.29 8.80
N PRO A 93 10.08 11.36 9.34
CA PRO A 93 10.42 12.73 8.96
C PRO A 93 11.91 13.02 9.05
N ASN A 94 12.38 13.94 8.18
CA ASN A 94 13.79 14.31 8.01
C ASN A 94 14.66 13.17 7.45
N ASP A 95 14.04 12.29 6.64
CA ASP A 95 14.72 11.18 5.96
C ASP A 95 15.42 10.19 6.92
N VAL A 96 14.89 10.04 8.13
CA VAL A 96 15.45 9.11 9.11
C VAL A 96 14.97 7.70 8.79
N CYS A 97 15.88 6.85 8.32
CA CYS A 97 15.59 5.43 8.07
C CYS A 97 15.57 4.68 9.41
N VAL A 98 14.42 4.10 9.75
CA VAL A 98 14.27 3.35 11.01
C VAL A 98 14.37 1.85 10.81
N MET A 99 14.22 1.37 9.58
CA MET A 99 14.33 -0.06 9.25
C MET A 99 14.51 -0.23 7.75
N GLU A 100 15.29 -1.22 7.35
CA GLU A 100 15.43 -1.65 5.96
C GLU A 100 15.51 -3.16 5.93
N SER A 101 14.79 -3.80 5.03
CA SER A 101 14.78 -5.25 4.90
C SER A 101 14.41 -5.68 3.49
N GLU A 102 14.95 -6.80 3.05
CA GLU A 102 14.46 -7.49 1.85
C GLU A 102 13.07 -8.05 2.14
N ILE A 103 12.13 -7.81 1.23
CA ILE A 103 10.73 -8.20 1.43
C ILE A 103 10.23 -9.10 0.30
N ASP A 104 9.18 -9.87 0.61
CA ASP A 104 8.41 -10.62 -0.38
C ASP A 104 7.44 -9.66 -1.06
N ILE A 105 7.78 -9.21 -2.29
CA ILE A 105 6.98 -8.22 -3.00
C ILE A 105 5.61 -8.75 -3.43
N GLN A 106 5.51 -10.04 -3.74
CA GLN A 106 4.23 -10.63 -4.10
C GLN A 106 3.29 -10.68 -2.90
N TYR A 107 3.81 -11.06 -1.74
CA TYR A 107 3.02 -11.06 -0.51
C TYR A 107 2.54 -9.64 -0.17
N PHE A 108 3.43 -8.66 -0.24
CA PHE A 108 3.07 -7.25 0.00
C PHE A 108 1.99 -6.76 -0.96
N SER A 109 2.13 -7.09 -2.24
CA SER A 109 1.13 -6.72 -3.26
C SER A 109 -0.24 -7.31 -2.95
N LYS A 110 -0.29 -8.57 -2.53
CA LYS A 110 -1.54 -9.22 -2.12
C LYS A 110 -2.14 -8.59 -0.87
N GLN A 111 -1.31 -8.12 0.05
CA GLN A 111 -1.76 -7.39 1.24
C GLN A 111 -2.42 -6.06 0.85
N ILE A 112 -1.84 -5.34 -0.09
CA ILE A 112 -2.43 -4.09 -0.61
C ILE A 112 -3.77 -4.38 -1.27
N LEU A 113 -3.87 -5.46 -2.06
CA LEU A 113 -5.13 -5.87 -2.69
C LEU A 113 -6.19 -6.20 -1.64
N ALA A 114 -5.83 -6.94 -0.60
CA ALA A 114 -6.76 -7.30 0.47
C ALA A 114 -7.26 -6.07 1.23
N ALA A 115 -6.36 -5.14 1.56
CA ALA A 115 -6.71 -3.88 2.22
C ALA A 115 -7.67 -3.05 1.35
N SER A 116 -7.39 -2.96 0.06
CA SER A 116 -8.22 -2.23 -0.91
C SER A 116 -9.61 -2.84 -1.03
N SER A 117 -9.70 -4.17 -1.05
CA SER A 117 -10.97 -4.89 -1.10
C SER A 117 -11.83 -4.63 0.13
N LYS A 118 -11.23 -4.48 1.31
CA LYS A 118 -11.96 -4.10 2.53
C LYS A 118 -12.64 -2.75 2.38
N ILE A 119 -11.94 -1.78 1.81
CA ILE A 119 -12.51 -0.43 1.59
C ILE A 119 -13.64 -0.47 0.58
N ILE A 120 -13.44 -1.14 -0.56
CA ILE A 120 -14.47 -1.27 -1.59
C ILE A 120 -15.73 -1.94 -1.02
N SER A 121 -15.57 -3.00 -0.25
CA SER A 121 -16.69 -3.74 0.34
C SER A 121 -17.42 -2.93 1.39
N HIS A 122 -16.72 -2.05 2.12
CA HIS A 122 -17.31 -1.24 3.18
C HIS A 122 -18.24 -0.15 2.62
N PHE A 123 -17.99 0.34 1.39
CA PHE A 123 -18.76 1.42 0.78
C PHE A 123 -19.32 1.02 -0.60
N PRO A 124 -20.08 -0.07 -0.73
CA PRO A 124 -20.40 -0.65 -2.05
C PRO A 124 -21.38 0.17 -2.90
N GLN A 125 -22.12 1.11 -2.30
CA GLN A 125 -23.19 1.84 -2.99
C GLN A 125 -22.92 3.35 -3.14
N HIS A 126 -21.74 3.82 -2.74
CA HIS A 126 -21.42 5.24 -2.76
C HIS A 126 -20.52 5.56 -3.96
N GLN A 127 -21.13 6.05 -5.05
CA GLN A 127 -20.39 6.38 -6.28
C GLN A 127 -19.62 7.70 -6.20
N ASP A 128 -19.99 8.56 -5.25
CA ASP A 128 -19.38 9.87 -5.08
C ASP A 128 -18.25 9.91 -4.06
N ILE A 129 -17.82 8.76 -3.57
CA ILE A 129 -16.70 8.66 -2.64
C ILE A 129 -15.39 8.79 -3.43
N ARG A 130 -14.54 9.69 -2.96
CA ARG A 130 -13.26 9.96 -3.61
C ARG A 130 -12.35 8.72 -3.58
N ASN A 131 -11.72 8.44 -4.71
CA ASN A 131 -10.76 7.37 -4.95
C ASN A 131 -11.32 5.94 -5.02
N ILE A 132 -12.61 5.71 -4.78
CA ILE A 132 -13.16 4.34 -4.85
C ILE A 132 -13.08 3.78 -6.26
N GLN A 133 -13.41 4.56 -7.27
CA GLN A 133 -13.33 4.11 -8.66
C GLN A 133 -11.88 3.83 -9.08
N GLU A 134 -10.97 4.72 -8.73
CA GLU A 134 -9.53 4.54 -9.02
C GLU A 134 -8.98 3.28 -8.35
N ILE A 135 -9.35 3.04 -7.09
CA ILE A 135 -8.93 1.83 -6.38
C ILE A 135 -9.45 0.60 -7.11
N THR A 136 -10.71 0.59 -7.51
CA THR A 136 -11.32 -0.55 -8.21
C THR A 136 -10.58 -0.86 -9.51
N GLU A 137 -10.30 0.16 -10.31
CA GLU A 137 -9.58 0.02 -11.58
C GLU A 137 -8.14 -0.47 -11.36
N GLN A 138 -7.46 0.08 -10.35
CA GLN A 138 -6.07 -0.26 -10.04
C GLN A 138 -5.93 -1.63 -9.40
N VAL A 139 -6.90 -2.08 -8.62
CA VAL A 139 -6.96 -3.45 -8.10
C VAL A 139 -6.98 -4.44 -9.27
N ASP A 140 -7.81 -4.21 -10.28
CA ASP A 140 -7.88 -5.08 -11.45
C ASP A 140 -6.55 -5.05 -12.23
N ALA A 141 -5.95 -3.87 -12.39
CA ALA A 141 -4.66 -3.74 -13.06
C ALA A 141 -3.56 -4.50 -12.33
N LEU A 142 -3.47 -4.36 -11.01
CA LEU A 142 -2.45 -5.06 -10.22
C LEU A 142 -2.67 -6.58 -10.24
N ARG A 143 -3.89 -7.04 -10.18
CA ARG A 143 -4.19 -8.47 -10.30
C ARG A 143 -3.71 -9.03 -11.63
N ARG A 144 -3.92 -8.31 -12.73
CA ARG A 144 -3.43 -8.72 -14.05
C ARG A 144 -1.90 -8.79 -14.09
N THR A 145 -1.23 -7.80 -13.52
CA THR A 145 0.23 -7.76 -13.45
C THR A 145 0.78 -8.95 -12.66
N LEU A 146 0.18 -9.27 -11.51
CA LEU A 146 0.62 -10.41 -10.69
C LEU A 146 0.45 -11.74 -11.41
N ARG A 147 -0.64 -11.92 -12.17
CA ARG A 147 -0.83 -13.13 -12.97
C ARG A 147 0.24 -13.26 -14.06
N ALA A 148 0.54 -12.16 -14.75
CA ALA A 148 1.55 -12.15 -15.82
C ALA A 148 2.94 -12.46 -15.27
N VAL A 149 3.30 -11.89 -14.13
CA VAL A 149 4.60 -12.16 -13.47
C VAL A 149 4.70 -13.61 -13.03
N ASN A 150 3.62 -14.21 -12.50
CA ASN A 150 3.61 -15.61 -12.08
C ASN A 150 3.75 -16.59 -13.25
N VAL A 151 3.20 -16.25 -14.41
CA VAL A 151 3.30 -17.11 -15.62
C VAL A 151 4.71 -17.12 -16.19
N GLN A 152 5.49 -16.05 -15.98
CA GLN A 152 6.87 -15.94 -16.49
C GLN A 152 7.91 -16.64 -15.61
N LYS A 153 7.50 -17.20 -14.49
CA LYS A 153 8.37 -18.03 -13.64
C LYS A 153 8.31 -19.51 -14.08
#